data_3099a761c5620da5cf01279f1ad7f564
#
_entry.id   3099a761c5620da5cf01279f1ad7f564
#
_cell.length_a   1.000
_cell.length_b   1.000
_cell.length_c   1.000
_cell.angle_alpha   90.00
_cell.angle_beta   90.00
_cell.angle_gamma   90.00
#
_symmetry.space_group_name_H-M   'P 1'
#
loop_
_entity.id
_entity.type
_entity.pdbx_description
1 polymer ?
#
loop_
_entity_poly.entity_id
_entity_poly.type
_entity_poly.pdbx_seq_one_letter_code
_entity_poly.pdbx_strand_id
1 'polypeptide(L)'
;MGLPTGAPVLLWFRQDLRLTDNPALMAALASGRPVVPVFVLDRETPGAWAPGGAARWWLHHSLTALAASLAERGSRLVLRRGRAEEVIPRLVEETGAAAVHANRLYEPWARASDAAVTAALMQRAVPIHGANAALLFEPWTVRTQAGGSFGVYTPFSRACFAAGPPPQPTARRAGRQDAGRGLPRCARTPPRR
;
A
#
# COMPACT_ATOMS: atom_id res chain seq x y z
N MET A 1 -28.29 5.38 1.52
CA MET A 1 -27.03 5.22 0.79
C MET A 1 -26.58 3.78 0.98
N GLY A 2 -26.59 2.96 -0.08
CA GLY A 2 -26.32 1.52 0.00
C GLY A 2 -24.90 1.23 0.43
N LEU A 3 -24.69 0.10 1.15
CA LEU A 3 -23.36 -0.44 1.40
C LEU A 3 -22.66 -0.73 0.06
N PRO A 4 -21.33 -0.52 -0.05
CA PRO A 4 -20.62 -0.90 -1.27
C PRO A 4 -20.83 -2.38 -1.55
N THR A 5 -21.29 -2.68 -2.75
CA THR A 5 -21.64 -4.02 -3.21
C THR A 5 -20.52 -4.61 -4.04
N GLY A 6 -20.35 -5.93 -3.97
CA GLY A 6 -19.38 -6.66 -4.76
C GLY A 6 -18.19 -7.20 -3.95
N ALA A 7 -17.32 -7.94 -4.65
CA ALA A 7 -16.11 -8.48 -4.07
C ALA A 7 -15.20 -7.36 -3.54
N PRO A 8 -14.62 -7.49 -2.34
CA PRO A 8 -13.79 -6.45 -1.74
C PRO A 8 -12.48 -6.25 -2.50
N VAL A 9 -11.75 -5.20 -2.15
CA VAL A 9 -10.35 -4.99 -2.55
C VAL A 9 -9.47 -4.97 -1.31
N LEU A 10 -8.27 -5.54 -1.41
CA LEU A 10 -7.28 -5.43 -0.33
C LEU A 10 -6.51 -4.11 -0.49
N LEU A 11 -6.35 -3.39 0.61
CA LEU A 11 -5.40 -2.28 0.73
C LEU A 11 -4.22 -2.76 1.58
N TRP A 12 -3.12 -3.06 0.93
CA TRP A 12 -1.93 -3.55 1.61
C TRP A 12 -1.02 -2.40 2.04
N PHE A 13 -1.14 -2.01 3.32
CA PHE A 13 -0.23 -1.08 3.98
C PHE A 13 1.14 -1.70 4.19
N ARG A 14 2.18 -0.90 4.00
CA ARG A 14 3.59 -1.29 4.20
C ARG A 14 4.31 -0.29 5.10
N GLN A 15 5.18 0.57 4.55
CA GLN A 15 5.87 1.64 5.29
C GLN A 15 5.04 2.94 5.36
N ASP A 16 3.94 2.99 4.68
CA ASP A 16 3.04 4.13 4.44
C ASP A 16 1.82 4.14 5.38
N LEU A 17 2.03 3.92 6.67
CA LEU A 17 0.99 3.75 7.70
C LEU A 17 0.21 5.05 7.98
N ARG A 18 -0.41 5.62 6.93
CA ARG A 18 -1.18 6.86 6.99
C ARG A 18 -2.45 6.78 6.13
N LEU A 19 -3.48 7.52 6.52
CA LEU A 19 -4.74 7.63 5.78
C LEU A 19 -4.82 8.91 4.93
N THR A 20 -3.94 9.88 5.19
CA THR A 20 -3.83 11.11 4.40
C THR A 20 -2.75 10.96 3.36
N ASP A 21 -2.95 11.54 2.18
CA ASP A 21 -1.96 11.50 1.09
C ASP A 21 -1.45 10.07 0.82
N ASN A 22 -2.38 9.14 0.68
CA ASN A 22 -2.09 7.73 0.40
C ASN A 22 -2.72 7.34 -0.95
N PRO A 23 -1.96 7.33 -2.05
CA PRO A 23 -2.47 7.06 -3.38
C PRO A 23 -3.12 5.68 -3.54
N ALA A 24 -2.56 4.64 -2.90
CA ALA A 24 -3.15 3.30 -2.94
C ALA A 24 -4.52 3.26 -2.24
N LEU A 25 -4.68 3.96 -1.10
CA LEU A 25 -5.97 4.10 -0.43
C LEU A 25 -6.96 4.85 -1.32
N MET A 26 -6.54 5.93 -1.97
CA MET A 26 -7.42 6.71 -2.87
C MET A 26 -7.88 5.87 -4.05
N ALA A 27 -6.99 5.07 -4.66
CA ALA A 27 -7.33 4.15 -5.74
C ALA A 27 -8.30 3.04 -5.28
N ALA A 28 -8.06 2.46 -4.10
CA ALA A 28 -8.95 1.47 -3.51
C ALA A 28 -10.36 2.04 -3.26
N LEU A 29 -10.47 3.25 -2.72
CA LEU A 29 -11.75 3.93 -2.49
C LEU A 29 -12.45 4.30 -3.80
N ALA A 30 -11.71 4.71 -4.82
CA ALA A 30 -12.26 5.04 -6.15
C ALA A 30 -12.88 3.84 -6.86
N SER A 31 -12.51 2.60 -6.48
CA SER A 31 -13.12 1.38 -7.01
C SER A 31 -14.60 1.22 -6.62
N GLY A 32 -15.08 1.96 -5.61
CA GLY A 32 -16.44 1.82 -5.06
C GLY A 32 -16.70 0.49 -4.34
N ARG A 33 -15.68 -0.33 -4.13
CA ARG A 33 -15.77 -1.66 -3.50
C ARG A 33 -15.47 -1.57 -1.99
N PRO A 34 -15.90 -2.57 -1.20
CA PRO A 34 -15.44 -2.71 0.19
C PRO A 34 -13.91 -2.80 0.25
N VAL A 35 -13.29 -1.97 1.09
CA VAL A 35 -11.82 -1.99 1.27
C VAL A 35 -11.48 -2.77 2.54
N VAL A 36 -10.57 -3.72 2.42
CA VAL A 36 -10.01 -4.48 3.54
C VAL A 36 -8.57 -4.00 3.78
N PRO A 37 -8.33 -3.16 4.81
CA PRO A 37 -6.99 -2.71 5.16
C PRO A 37 -6.18 -3.86 5.77
N VAL A 38 -5.00 -4.12 5.20
CA VAL A 38 -4.14 -5.24 5.59
C VAL A 38 -2.73 -4.73 5.87
N PHE A 39 -2.09 -5.26 6.90
CA PHE A 39 -0.66 -5.16 7.11
C PHE A 39 -0.07 -6.56 7.32
N VAL A 40 1.02 -6.85 6.61
CA VAL A 40 1.76 -8.12 6.72
C VAL A 40 3.08 -7.86 7.42
N LEU A 41 3.27 -8.46 8.59
CA LEU A 41 4.53 -8.45 9.29
C LEU A 41 5.46 -9.52 8.72
N ASP A 42 6.20 -9.14 7.69
CA ASP A 42 7.24 -9.96 7.09
C ASP A 42 8.59 -9.63 7.75
N ARG A 43 9.20 -10.62 8.39
CA ARG A 43 10.50 -10.49 9.07
C ARG A 43 11.61 -11.29 8.37
N GLU A 44 11.27 -12.02 7.34
CA GLU A 44 12.16 -12.95 6.65
C GLU A 44 12.65 -12.38 5.32
N THR A 45 11.74 -11.87 4.50
CA THR A 45 12.06 -11.35 3.17
C THR A 45 13.08 -10.20 3.18
N PRO A 46 13.07 -9.26 4.14
CA PRO A 46 14.09 -8.21 4.20
C PRO A 46 15.51 -8.74 4.53
N GLY A 47 15.66 -9.95 5.05
CA GLY A 47 16.95 -10.55 5.41
C GLY A 47 17.76 -9.64 6.34
N ALA A 48 18.96 -9.24 5.93
CA ALA A 48 19.83 -8.34 6.70
C ALA A 48 19.23 -6.92 6.91
N TRP A 49 18.23 -6.53 6.15
CA TRP A 49 17.53 -5.25 6.25
C TRP A 49 16.28 -5.33 7.14
N ALA A 50 16.08 -6.43 7.84
CA ALA A 50 14.95 -6.59 8.75
C ALA A 50 14.97 -5.52 9.86
N PRO A 51 13.80 -4.94 10.23
CA PRO A 51 13.71 -3.89 11.23
C PRO A 51 14.33 -4.29 12.57
N GLY A 52 15.21 -3.46 13.09
CA GLY A 52 15.81 -3.62 14.41
C GLY A 52 14.82 -3.33 15.55
N GLY A 53 15.30 -3.38 16.82
CA GLY A 53 14.46 -3.20 18.01
C GLY A 53 13.70 -1.89 18.03
N ALA A 54 14.37 -0.76 17.81
CA ALA A 54 13.76 0.57 17.79
C ALA A 54 12.71 0.71 16.67
N ALA A 55 13.03 0.23 15.46
CA ALA A 55 12.09 0.27 14.33
C ALA A 55 10.84 -0.59 14.60
N ARG A 56 10.98 -1.74 15.27
CA ARG A 56 9.83 -2.57 15.67
C ARG A 56 8.98 -1.91 16.74
N TRP A 57 9.60 -1.23 17.70
CA TRP A 57 8.89 -0.45 18.71
C TRP A 57 8.07 0.66 18.04
N TRP A 58 8.68 1.42 17.14
CA TRP A 58 7.99 2.45 16.37
C TRP A 58 6.85 1.88 15.52
N LEU A 59 7.08 0.76 14.85
CA LEU A 59 6.06 0.07 14.06
C LEU A 59 4.84 -0.33 14.90
N HIS A 60 5.07 -0.82 16.13
CA HIS A 60 3.96 -1.16 17.04
C HIS A 60 3.06 0.04 17.31
N HIS A 61 3.64 1.19 17.67
CA HIS A 61 2.87 2.40 17.92
C HIS A 61 2.20 2.94 16.66
N SER A 62 2.86 2.88 15.52
CA SER A 62 2.29 3.31 14.24
C SER A 62 1.09 2.45 13.81
N LEU A 63 1.18 1.13 13.98
CA LEU A 63 0.07 0.22 13.70
C LEU A 63 -1.10 0.41 14.67
N THR A 64 -0.81 0.68 15.95
CA THR A 64 -1.84 0.99 16.95
C THR A 64 -2.60 2.27 16.58
N ALA A 65 -1.88 3.33 16.20
CA ALA A 65 -2.49 4.59 15.78
C ALA A 65 -3.29 4.44 14.48
N LEU A 66 -2.76 3.69 13.49
CA LEU A 66 -3.49 3.40 12.26
C LEU A 66 -4.77 2.61 12.53
N ALA A 67 -4.70 1.58 13.40
CA ALA A 67 -5.86 0.77 13.75
C ALA A 67 -6.94 1.61 14.44
N ALA A 68 -6.57 2.52 15.35
CA ALA A 68 -7.49 3.47 15.98
C ALA A 68 -8.15 4.39 14.95
N SER A 69 -7.35 4.98 14.05
CA SER A 69 -7.86 5.87 13.00
C SER A 69 -8.79 5.16 12.00
N LEU A 70 -8.57 3.87 11.73
CA LEU A 70 -9.47 3.06 10.92
C LEU A 70 -10.76 2.72 11.68
N ALA A 71 -10.67 2.41 12.99
CA ALA A 71 -11.83 2.12 13.84
C ALA A 71 -12.79 3.30 13.93
N GLU A 72 -12.27 4.54 14.08
CA GLU A 72 -13.06 5.77 14.05
C GLU A 72 -13.88 5.94 12.76
N ARG A 73 -13.44 5.30 11.68
CA ARG A 73 -14.10 5.30 10.35
C ARG A 73 -14.92 4.04 10.08
N GLY A 74 -15.16 3.23 11.12
CA GLY A 74 -15.94 1.98 11.01
C GLY A 74 -15.21 0.86 10.27
N SER A 75 -13.89 0.95 10.11
CA SER A 75 -13.05 -0.07 9.48
C SER A 75 -12.13 -0.74 10.51
N ARG A 76 -11.48 -1.82 10.11
CA ARG A 76 -10.59 -2.57 10.98
C ARG A 76 -9.34 -3.01 10.23
N LEU A 77 -8.15 -2.77 10.82
CA LEU A 77 -6.89 -3.25 10.29
C LEU A 77 -6.76 -4.76 10.48
N VAL A 78 -6.51 -5.48 9.40
CA VAL A 78 -6.19 -6.92 9.41
C VAL A 78 -4.68 -7.07 9.50
N LEU A 79 -4.21 -7.69 10.58
CA LEU A 79 -2.81 -8.00 10.78
C LEU A 79 -2.53 -9.47 10.44
N ARG A 80 -1.48 -9.71 9.66
CA ARG A 80 -0.99 -11.06 9.34
C ARG A 80 0.53 -11.11 9.54
N ARG A 81 1.05 -12.29 9.73
CA ARG A 81 2.49 -12.56 9.86
C ARG A 81 2.91 -13.61 8.86
N GLY A 82 4.08 -13.43 8.27
CA GLY A 82 4.68 -14.34 7.30
C GLY A 82 5.17 -13.61 6.06
N ARG A 83 5.64 -14.35 5.08
CA ARG A 83 6.12 -13.79 3.81
C ARG A 83 4.94 -13.25 3.00
N ALA A 84 5.09 -12.04 2.45
CA ALA A 84 4.00 -11.38 1.74
C ALA A 84 3.51 -12.19 0.54
N GLU A 85 4.41 -12.87 -0.16
CA GLU A 85 4.13 -13.72 -1.33
C GLU A 85 3.23 -14.93 -1.03
N GLU A 86 3.15 -15.34 0.24
CA GLU A 86 2.26 -16.41 0.71
C GLU A 86 0.98 -15.84 1.32
N VAL A 87 1.13 -14.77 2.12
CA VAL A 87 0.05 -14.20 2.92
C VAL A 87 -0.96 -13.44 2.06
N ILE A 88 -0.49 -12.63 1.11
CA ILE A 88 -1.39 -11.80 0.28
C ILE A 88 -2.28 -12.68 -0.61
N PRO A 89 -1.77 -13.68 -1.35
CA PRO A 89 -2.62 -14.57 -2.13
C PRO A 89 -3.63 -15.34 -1.29
N ARG A 90 -3.23 -15.81 -0.10
CA ARG A 90 -4.15 -16.48 0.84
C ARG A 90 -5.26 -15.55 1.31
N LEU A 91 -4.94 -14.28 1.62
CA LEU A 91 -5.96 -13.29 2.00
C LEU A 91 -6.92 -12.98 0.85
N VAL A 92 -6.44 -12.97 -0.38
CA VAL A 92 -7.31 -12.84 -1.56
C VAL A 92 -8.29 -14.00 -1.63
N GLU A 93 -7.85 -15.24 -1.41
CA GLU A 93 -8.72 -16.42 -1.35
C GLU A 93 -9.71 -16.37 -0.17
N GLU A 94 -9.23 -16.02 1.04
CA GLU A 94 -10.06 -15.92 2.25
C GLU A 94 -11.16 -14.86 2.13
N THR A 95 -10.92 -13.77 1.39
CA THR A 95 -11.84 -12.63 1.30
C THR A 95 -12.62 -12.58 -0.01
N GLY A 96 -12.22 -13.35 -1.00
CA GLY A 96 -12.74 -13.23 -2.36
C GLY A 96 -12.40 -11.88 -3.01
N ALA A 97 -11.26 -11.28 -2.66
CA ALA A 97 -10.91 -9.94 -3.11
C ALA A 97 -10.67 -9.89 -4.63
N ALA A 98 -11.23 -8.87 -5.26
CA ALA A 98 -11.14 -8.67 -6.71
C ALA A 98 -9.85 -7.98 -7.17
N ALA A 99 -9.14 -7.30 -6.27
CA ALA A 99 -7.89 -6.62 -6.55
C ALA A 99 -7.10 -6.36 -5.26
N VAL A 100 -5.81 -6.08 -5.41
CA VAL A 100 -4.92 -5.61 -4.35
C VAL A 100 -4.39 -4.22 -4.71
N HIS A 101 -4.43 -3.28 -3.78
CA HIS A 101 -3.83 -1.95 -3.90
C HIS A 101 -2.71 -1.79 -2.90
N ALA A 102 -1.55 -1.30 -3.34
CA ALA A 102 -0.40 -1.05 -2.48
C ALA A 102 0.43 0.14 -3.00
N ASN A 103 1.12 0.84 -2.11
CA ASN A 103 2.13 1.80 -2.53
C ASN A 103 3.45 1.07 -2.78
N ARG A 104 4.19 1.45 -3.83
CA ARG A 104 5.46 0.79 -4.20
C ARG A 104 6.54 1.03 -3.15
N LEU A 105 7.34 0.02 -2.94
CA LEU A 105 8.65 0.12 -2.30
C LEU A 105 9.73 -0.05 -3.37
N TYR A 106 10.88 0.57 -3.15
CA TYR A 106 11.91 0.66 -4.20
C TYR A 106 13.19 -0.08 -3.83
N GLU A 107 13.28 -0.58 -2.61
CA GLU A 107 14.40 -1.40 -2.14
C GLU A 107 14.48 -2.73 -2.94
N PRO A 108 15.67 -3.24 -3.25
CA PRO A 108 15.83 -4.44 -4.06
C PRO A 108 15.04 -5.66 -3.53
N TRP A 109 15.08 -5.88 -2.20
CA TRP A 109 14.34 -6.97 -1.56
C TRP A 109 12.83 -6.78 -1.69
N ALA A 110 12.34 -5.54 -1.57
CA ALA A 110 10.91 -5.23 -1.68
C ALA A 110 10.40 -5.41 -3.11
N ARG A 111 11.20 -5.00 -4.10
CA ARG A 111 10.89 -5.23 -5.52
C ARG A 111 10.83 -6.70 -5.87
N ALA A 112 11.73 -7.52 -5.33
CA ALA A 112 11.71 -8.97 -5.52
C ALA A 112 10.43 -9.59 -4.90
N SER A 113 10.08 -9.17 -3.68
CA SER A 113 8.84 -9.57 -3.02
C SER A 113 7.60 -9.14 -3.81
N ASP A 114 7.55 -7.89 -4.29
CA ASP A 114 6.43 -7.39 -5.10
C ASP A 114 6.27 -8.20 -6.41
N ALA A 115 7.38 -8.59 -7.04
CA ALA A 115 7.34 -9.44 -8.23
C ALA A 115 6.78 -10.85 -7.92
N ALA A 116 7.19 -11.44 -6.79
CA ALA A 116 6.70 -12.74 -6.35
C ALA A 116 5.19 -12.69 -6.01
N VAL A 117 4.75 -11.67 -5.26
CA VAL A 117 3.32 -11.44 -4.97
C VAL A 117 2.54 -11.27 -6.27
N THR A 118 3.05 -10.46 -7.20
CA THR A 118 2.40 -10.23 -8.51
C THR A 118 2.24 -11.53 -9.28
N ALA A 119 3.29 -12.35 -9.37
CA ALA A 119 3.23 -13.65 -10.06
C ALA A 119 2.19 -14.59 -9.43
N ALA A 120 2.14 -14.66 -8.10
CA ALA A 120 1.16 -15.48 -7.39
C ALA A 120 -0.28 -15.00 -7.57
N LEU A 121 -0.51 -13.69 -7.66
CA LEU A 121 -1.84 -13.10 -7.91
C LEU A 121 -2.28 -13.26 -9.37
N MET A 122 -1.34 -13.17 -10.33
CA MET A 122 -1.63 -13.42 -11.75
C MET A 122 -2.17 -14.82 -11.99
N GLN A 123 -1.64 -15.84 -11.29
CA GLN A 123 -2.16 -17.21 -11.36
C GLN A 123 -3.63 -17.33 -10.89
N ARG A 124 -4.11 -16.36 -10.14
CA ARG A 124 -5.48 -16.25 -9.62
C ARG A 124 -6.35 -15.26 -10.38
N ALA A 125 -5.84 -14.69 -11.46
CA ALA A 125 -6.48 -13.63 -12.23
C ALA A 125 -6.86 -12.40 -11.37
N VAL A 126 -6.12 -12.12 -10.29
CA VAL A 126 -6.34 -10.96 -9.42
C VAL A 126 -5.27 -9.90 -9.66
N PRO A 127 -5.65 -8.69 -10.13
CA PRO A 127 -4.70 -7.63 -10.38
C PRO A 127 -4.15 -7.02 -9.09
N ILE A 128 -2.88 -6.58 -9.14
CA ILE A 128 -2.27 -5.73 -8.13
C ILE A 128 -1.95 -4.36 -8.72
N HIS A 129 -2.40 -3.30 -8.05
CA HIS A 129 -2.22 -1.91 -8.45
C HIS A 129 -1.21 -1.24 -7.51
N GLY A 130 -0.03 -0.92 -8.07
CA GLY A 130 1.02 -0.21 -7.35
C GLY A 130 0.97 1.30 -7.61
N ALA A 131 0.96 2.13 -6.57
CA ALA A 131 1.04 3.57 -6.67
C ALA A 131 2.38 4.10 -6.14
N ASN A 132 2.79 5.29 -6.59
CA ASN A 132 3.93 6.00 -5.99
C ASN A 132 3.44 6.83 -4.79
N ALA A 133 4.02 6.61 -3.63
CA ALA A 133 3.71 7.37 -2.41
C ALA A 133 4.98 7.82 -1.64
N ALA A 134 6.16 7.59 -2.20
CA ALA A 134 7.43 7.81 -1.52
C ALA A 134 8.42 8.67 -2.30
N LEU A 135 8.31 8.73 -3.62
CA LEU A 135 9.28 9.42 -4.47
C LEU A 135 8.65 10.61 -5.18
N LEU A 136 9.39 11.72 -5.28
CA LEU A 136 8.99 12.87 -6.10
C LEU A 136 8.98 12.49 -7.58
N PHE A 137 9.97 11.71 -8.01
CA PHE A 137 10.09 11.17 -9.37
C PHE A 137 10.40 9.69 -9.30
N GLU A 138 9.69 8.88 -10.07
CA GLU A 138 9.99 7.46 -10.16
C GLU A 138 11.30 7.20 -10.94
N PRO A 139 12.07 6.15 -10.62
CA PRO A 139 13.40 5.93 -11.22
C PRO A 139 13.41 5.78 -12.75
N TRP A 140 12.28 5.46 -13.34
CA TRP A 140 12.13 5.33 -14.80
C TRP A 140 11.64 6.60 -15.49
N THR A 141 11.25 7.65 -14.75
CA THR A 141 10.76 8.92 -15.32
C THR A 141 11.87 9.91 -15.59
N VAL A 142 12.97 9.87 -14.83
CA VAL A 142 14.13 10.77 -14.97
C VAL A 142 15.37 9.94 -15.34
N ARG A 143 15.75 10.01 -16.63
CA ARG A 143 16.85 9.22 -17.19
C ARG A 143 17.81 10.10 -17.99
N THR A 144 19.03 9.60 -18.19
CA THR A 144 19.99 10.22 -19.12
C THR A 144 19.48 10.11 -20.56
N GLN A 145 20.05 10.90 -21.47
CA GLN A 145 19.74 10.80 -22.92
C GLN A 145 19.99 9.39 -23.49
N ALA A 146 20.93 8.65 -22.91
CA ALA A 146 21.20 7.23 -23.26
C ALA A 146 20.23 6.24 -22.57
N GLY A 147 19.21 6.71 -21.84
CA GLY A 147 18.23 5.87 -21.15
C GLY A 147 18.68 5.27 -19.82
N GLY A 148 19.92 5.56 -19.38
CA GLY A 148 20.48 5.07 -18.12
C GLY A 148 20.12 5.92 -16.89
N SER A 149 20.64 5.49 -15.73
CA SER A 149 20.57 6.27 -14.49
C SER A 149 21.64 7.36 -14.44
N PHE A 150 21.37 8.44 -13.71
CA PHE A 150 22.40 9.44 -13.42
C PHE A 150 23.33 8.95 -12.31
N GLY A 151 24.65 9.03 -12.54
CA GLY A 151 25.66 8.70 -11.52
C GLY A 151 26.10 9.93 -10.68
N VAL A 152 25.69 11.14 -11.08
CA VAL A 152 26.10 12.41 -10.46
C VAL A 152 24.87 13.27 -10.18
N TYR A 153 24.87 13.94 -9.01
CA TYR A 153 23.71 14.71 -8.54
C TYR A 153 23.34 15.90 -9.44
N THR A 154 24.33 16.73 -9.87
CA THR A 154 24.05 17.96 -10.61
C THR A 154 23.27 17.75 -11.92
N PRO A 155 23.66 16.84 -12.83
CA PRO A 155 22.85 16.56 -14.01
C PRO A 155 21.53 15.91 -13.68
N PHE A 156 21.45 15.07 -12.63
CA PHE A 156 20.20 14.49 -12.14
C PHE A 156 19.23 15.57 -11.68
N SER A 157 19.65 16.48 -10.82
CA SER A 157 18.79 17.57 -10.32
C SER A 157 18.28 18.46 -11.45
N ARG A 158 19.13 18.82 -12.41
CA ARG A 158 18.72 19.58 -13.60
C ARG A 158 17.65 18.85 -14.41
N ALA A 159 17.81 17.55 -14.60
CA ALA A 159 16.80 16.73 -15.30
C ALA A 159 15.47 16.67 -14.52
N CYS A 160 15.52 16.60 -13.19
CA CYS A 160 14.31 16.68 -12.35
C CYS A 160 13.61 18.03 -12.51
N PHE A 161 14.34 19.15 -12.46
CA PHE A 161 13.74 20.47 -12.69
C PHE A 161 13.16 20.62 -14.12
N ALA A 162 13.83 20.08 -15.10
CA ALA A 162 13.34 20.09 -16.49
C ALA A 162 12.09 19.23 -16.70
N ALA A 163 11.91 18.17 -15.91
CA ALA A 163 10.72 17.32 -15.93
C ALA A 163 9.46 17.99 -15.35
N GLY A 164 9.61 19.17 -14.75
CA GLY A 164 8.54 19.94 -14.14
C GLY A 164 8.29 19.61 -12.66
N PRO A 165 7.25 20.20 -12.05
CA PRO A 165 6.98 19.96 -10.64
C PRO A 165 6.52 18.51 -10.39
N PRO A 166 6.87 17.93 -9.24
CA PRO A 166 6.37 16.63 -8.84
C PRO A 166 4.85 16.67 -8.68
N PRO A 167 4.18 15.50 -8.71
CA PRO A 167 2.75 15.40 -8.45
C PRO A 167 2.37 16.09 -7.12
N GLN A 168 1.28 16.85 -7.15
CA GLN A 168 0.78 17.49 -5.93
C GLN A 168 0.32 16.43 -4.93
N PRO A 169 0.58 16.63 -3.62
CA PRO A 169 0.05 15.76 -2.58
C PRO A 169 -1.47 15.70 -2.68
N THR A 170 -2.03 14.54 -2.41
CA THR A 170 -3.49 14.38 -2.32
C THR A 170 -4.01 15.23 -1.17
N ALA A 171 -4.95 16.14 -1.44
CA ALA A 171 -5.50 17.03 -0.44
C ALA A 171 -5.97 16.23 0.78
N ARG A 172 -5.64 16.73 1.98
CA ARG A 172 -6.21 16.22 3.21
C ARG A 172 -7.72 16.39 3.12
N ARG A 173 -8.48 15.31 2.97
CA ARG A 173 -9.93 15.39 3.10
C ARG A 173 -10.24 15.95 4.48
N ALA A 174 -10.79 17.15 4.52
CA ALA A 174 -11.18 17.82 5.73
C ALA A 174 -12.15 16.93 6.51
N GLY A 175 -11.92 16.80 7.80
CA GLY A 175 -12.61 15.85 8.64
C GLY A 175 -14.11 16.08 8.76
N ARG A 176 -14.79 15.11 9.30
CA ARG A 176 -16.17 15.00 9.78
C ARG A 176 -17.31 15.02 8.75
N GLN A 177 -17.29 15.80 7.68
CA GLN A 177 -18.40 15.76 6.71
C GLN A 177 -18.26 14.62 5.68
N ASP A 178 -17.04 14.13 5.43
CA ASP A 178 -16.78 12.98 4.56
C ASP A 178 -16.70 11.63 5.30
N ALA A 179 -16.68 11.62 6.62
CA ALA A 179 -16.68 10.38 7.42
C ALA A 179 -17.96 9.53 7.22
N GLY A 180 -19.04 10.14 6.74
CA GLY A 180 -20.26 9.42 6.36
C GLY A 180 -20.22 8.78 4.96
N ARG A 181 -19.17 9.03 4.16
CA ARG A 181 -19.03 8.47 2.80
C ARG A 181 -17.86 7.49 2.68
N GLY A 182 -17.42 6.92 3.79
CA GLY A 182 -16.15 6.55 3.86
C GLY A 182 -15.57 5.23 3.66
N LEU A 183 -15.18 4.60 4.66
CA LEU A 183 -14.63 3.26 4.58
C LEU A 183 -15.77 2.27 4.80
N PRO A 184 -16.04 1.36 3.87
CA PRO A 184 -17.05 0.34 4.08
C PRO A 184 -16.66 -0.49 5.29
N ARG A 185 -17.67 -0.89 6.07
CA ARG A 185 -17.47 -1.81 7.19
C ARG A 185 -16.74 -3.04 6.68
N CYS A 186 -15.63 -3.35 7.31
CA CYS A 186 -14.85 -4.54 7.01
C CYS A 186 -15.75 -5.78 7.03
N ALA A 187 -15.69 -6.57 5.96
CA ALA A 187 -16.30 -7.89 5.98
C ALA A 187 -15.76 -8.65 7.20
N ARG A 188 -16.67 -9.19 8.03
CA ARG A 188 -16.29 -9.99 9.19
C ARG A 188 -15.50 -11.20 8.70
N THR A 189 -14.23 -11.24 9.03
CA THR A 189 -13.46 -12.49 8.91
C THR A 189 -14.08 -13.48 9.90
N PRO A 190 -14.53 -14.66 9.47
CA PRO A 190 -15.08 -15.64 10.40
C PRO A 190 -14.04 -16.04 11.44
N PRO A 191 -14.44 -16.30 12.70
CA PRO A 191 -13.52 -16.80 13.71
C PRO A 191 -12.95 -18.14 13.27
N ARG A 192 -11.64 -18.33 13.43
CA ARG A 192 -11.01 -19.65 13.24
C ARG A 192 -11.58 -20.62 14.28
N ARG A 193 -12.02 -21.77 13.82
CA ARG A 193 -12.13 -22.98 14.65
C ARG A 193 -10.74 -23.57 14.86
#